data_e2c9b964c8c6bd6b73864d7452005ca0
#
_entry.id   e2c9b964c8c6bd6b73864d7452005ca0
#
_cell.length_a   1.000
_cell.length_b   1.000
_cell.length_c   1.000
_cell.angle_alpha   90.00
_cell.angle_beta   90.00
_cell.angle_gamma   90.00
#
_symmetry.space_group_name_H-M   'P 1'
#
loop_
_entity.id
_entity.type
_entity.pdbx_description
1 polymer ?
#
loop_
_entity_poly.entity_id
_entity_poly.type
_entity_poly.pdbx_seq_one_letter_code
_entity_poly.pdbx_strand_id
1 'polypeptide(L)'
;MGDRNEMSGIASTILTQVKQQDFQISGGDFAPWVEYSRMIGQRAFVQVGLTYQLTDMQYSDYINRIASIKNRYSGLYPNVQLQYMLNPKKQSGISIAYRRDYSLPNYGYYSPVAVYQNEKLYSIGNQNLKEETFHSVEANYYINPNWILTYRLKSGANIIHLLAHQDPMQPDVVYTRPENSGTSLQHYTSLSYTASVSDFWQTNNRVFVRHNTEKSPGKTISSAWLGWSATQQFRLSKTMGLTLSATGQTAEKHLSHEVGLRYNLDAGVYMSLLNDRLQINLGTLNLIHNRAVMRVKTDFAELERTDLSPRRRLKLSVTWHFSSGDKIKRSS
;
A
#
# COMPACT_ATOMS: atom_id res chain seq x y z
N MET A 1 28.96 39.79 28.09
CA MET A 1 29.58 38.49 27.87
C MET A 1 28.97 37.51 28.88
N GLY A 2 27.78 37.13 28.66
CA GLY A 2 26.92 36.22 29.42
C GLY A 2 25.73 35.95 28.57
N ASP A 3 25.35 34.73 28.35
CA ASP A 3 24.09 34.22 27.76
C ASP A 3 24.22 33.15 26.66
N ARG A 4 25.46 32.65 26.40
CA ARG A 4 25.55 31.50 25.51
C ARG A 4 25.58 30.11 26.22
N ASN A 5 25.74 30.06 27.53
CA ASN A 5 25.84 28.80 28.25
C ASN A 5 24.53 28.27 28.83
N GLU A 6 23.51 29.11 28.99
CA GLU A 6 22.19 28.62 29.48
C GLU A 6 21.35 27.95 28.41
N MET A 7 21.44 28.39 27.17
CA MET A 7 20.70 27.72 26.05
C MET A 7 21.28 26.36 25.69
N SER A 8 22.58 26.13 25.89
CA SER A 8 23.18 24.81 25.68
C SER A 8 22.79 23.77 26.74
N GLY A 9 22.52 24.21 27.97
CA GLY A 9 22.05 23.35 29.06
C GLY A 9 20.62 22.84 28.85
N ILE A 10 19.74 23.69 28.35
CA ILE A 10 18.34 23.32 28.05
C ILE A 10 18.28 22.36 26.84
N ALA A 11 19.01 22.64 25.79
CA ALA A 11 19.07 21.78 24.62
C ALA A 11 19.66 20.38 24.93
N SER A 12 20.67 20.30 25.81
CA SER A 12 21.23 19.02 26.24
C SER A 12 20.30 18.22 27.15
N THR A 13 19.47 18.87 27.96
CA THR A 13 18.50 18.22 28.85
C THR A 13 17.32 17.65 28.02
N ILE A 14 16.89 18.31 26.96
CA ILE A 14 15.83 17.83 26.07
C ILE A 14 16.32 16.64 25.24
N LEU A 15 17.55 16.68 24.73
CA LEU A 15 18.14 15.59 23.96
C LEU A 15 18.45 14.35 24.81
N THR A 16 18.69 14.50 26.12
CA THR A 16 18.88 13.37 27.04
C THR A 16 17.57 12.69 27.44
N GLN A 17 16.41 13.27 27.13
CA GLN A 17 15.11 12.64 27.36
C GLN A 17 14.56 11.86 26.14
N VAL A 18 15.29 11.75 25.04
CA VAL A 18 15.01 10.74 24.02
C VAL A 18 15.26 9.37 24.67
N LYS A 19 14.25 8.83 25.34
CA LYS A 19 14.33 7.48 25.92
C LYS A 19 14.63 6.52 24.78
N GLN A 20 15.78 5.90 24.86
CA GLN A 20 16.17 4.84 23.95
C GLN A 20 15.08 3.75 24.04
N GLN A 21 14.51 3.39 22.91
CA GLN A 21 13.53 2.31 22.84
C GLN A 21 14.27 1.04 22.41
N ASP A 22 14.23 0.03 23.26
CA ASP A 22 14.65 -1.32 22.90
C ASP A 22 13.51 -2.26 23.23
N PHE A 23 12.76 -2.64 22.22
CA PHE A 23 11.60 -3.50 22.38
C PHE A 23 11.74 -4.76 21.53
N GLN A 24 11.20 -5.84 22.04
CA GLN A 24 11.07 -7.09 21.33
C GLN A 24 9.60 -7.39 21.07
N ILE A 25 9.30 -7.84 19.85
CA ILE A 25 8.01 -8.38 19.49
C ILE A 25 8.22 -9.84 19.16
N SER A 26 7.47 -10.68 19.81
CA SER A 26 7.39 -12.12 19.53
C SER A 26 5.93 -12.52 19.33
N GLY A 27 5.71 -13.55 18.54
CA GLY A 27 4.36 -14.02 18.30
C GLY A 27 4.34 -15.21 17.36
N GLY A 28 3.15 -15.75 17.14
CA GLY A 28 2.90 -16.84 16.23
C GLY A 28 1.55 -16.70 15.56
N ASP A 29 1.50 -17.19 14.32
CA ASP A 29 0.29 -17.25 13.53
C ASP A 29 -0.13 -18.70 13.32
N PHE A 30 -1.41 -18.97 13.50
CA PHE A 30 -2.05 -20.23 13.15
C PHE A 30 -3.24 -19.94 12.24
N ALA A 31 -3.19 -20.42 11.01
CA ALA A 31 -4.16 -20.07 9.98
C ALA A 31 -4.60 -21.30 9.15
N PRO A 32 -5.35 -22.25 9.75
CA PRO A 32 -5.95 -23.34 8.98
C PRO A 32 -6.99 -22.80 8.01
N TRP A 33 -7.01 -23.39 6.81
CA TRP A 33 -7.93 -22.99 5.76
C TRP A 33 -8.52 -24.21 5.05
N VAL A 34 -9.69 -23.99 4.49
CA VAL A 34 -10.38 -24.94 3.62
C VAL A 34 -10.88 -24.21 2.39
N GLU A 35 -10.74 -24.83 1.24
CA GLU A 35 -11.20 -24.29 -0.02
C GLU A 35 -11.88 -25.37 -0.85
N TYR A 36 -12.97 -24.99 -1.48
CA TYR A 36 -13.68 -25.80 -2.45
C TYR A 36 -13.83 -25.01 -3.74
N SER A 37 -13.46 -25.61 -4.87
CA SER A 37 -13.63 -25.02 -6.17
C SER A 37 -14.20 -26.03 -7.17
N ARG A 38 -15.09 -25.57 -8.05
CA ARG A 38 -15.74 -26.41 -9.05
C ARG A 38 -16.13 -25.62 -10.30
N MET A 39 -15.94 -26.27 -11.45
CA MET A 39 -16.61 -25.87 -12.69
C MET A 39 -18.06 -26.40 -12.69
N ILE A 40 -19.00 -25.52 -12.96
CA ILE A 40 -20.42 -25.83 -13.13
C ILE A 40 -20.73 -25.73 -14.62
N GLY A 41 -20.88 -26.88 -15.24
CA GLY A 41 -20.94 -26.98 -16.71
C GLY A 41 -19.62 -26.48 -17.34
N GLN A 42 -19.73 -25.84 -18.51
CA GLN A 42 -18.57 -25.34 -19.29
C GLN A 42 -18.31 -23.83 -19.11
N ARG A 43 -19.15 -23.12 -18.36
CA ARG A 43 -19.15 -21.65 -18.35
C ARG A 43 -19.07 -21.01 -16.98
N ALA A 44 -19.40 -21.74 -15.94
CA ALA A 44 -19.41 -21.19 -14.59
C ALA A 44 -18.32 -21.83 -13.75
N PHE A 45 -17.64 -21.01 -12.95
CA PHE A 45 -16.67 -21.43 -11.94
C PHE A 45 -17.07 -20.84 -10.60
N VAL A 46 -17.04 -21.67 -9.56
CA VAL A 46 -17.33 -21.29 -8.18
C VAL A 46 -16.15 -21.69 -7.32
N GLN A 47 -15.71 -20.79 -6.48
CA GLN A 47 -14.70 -21.04 -5.44
C GLN A 47 -15.20 -20.45 -4.13
N VAL A 48 -15.12 -21.24 -3.07
CA VAL A 48 -15.49 -20.84 -1.71
C VAL A 48 -14.37 -21.28 -0.78
N GLY A 49 -13.84 -20.34 -0.04
CA GLY A 49 -12.79 -20.58 0.94
C GLY A 49 -13.14 -19.98 2.29
N LEU A 50 -12.61 -20.60 3.35
CA LEU A 50 -12.71 -20.13 4.71
C LEU A 50 -11.37 -20.32 5.40
N THR A 51 -10.82 -19.25 5.94
CA THR A 51 -9.62 -19.27 6.77
C THR A 51 -10.01 -18.89 8.19
N TYR A 52 -9.57 -19.67 9.17
CA TYR A 52 -9.55 -19.25 10.57
C TYR A 52 -8.16 -18.75 10.90
N GLN A 53 -8.06 -17.50 11.31
CA GLN A 53 -6.79 -16.87 11.71
C GLN A 53 -6.74 -16.74 13.22
N LEU A 54 -5.63 -17.12 13.83
CA LEU A 54 -5.28 -16.85 15.21
C LEU A 54 -3.87 -16.28 15.23
N THR A 55 -3.74 -15.06 15.72
CA THR A 55 -2.45 -14.38 15.89
C THR A 55 -2.26 -14.04 17.35
N ASP A 56 -1.24 -14.62 17.97
CA ASP A 56 -0.76 -14.23 19.29
C ASP A 56 0.44 -13.30 19.12
N MET A 57 0.43 -12.19 19.83
CA MET A 57 1.50 -11.19 19.78
C MET A 57 1.86 -10.77 21.21
N GLN A 58 3.15 -10.71 21.49
CA GLN A 58 3.69 -10.24 22.75
C GLN A 58 4.67 -9.10 22.47
N TYR A 59 4.42 -7.94 23.07
CA TYR A 59 5.31 -6.79 23.09
C TYR A 59 6.02 -6.74 24.46
N SER A 60 7.33 -6.55 24.46
CA SER A 60 8.13 -6.39 25.68
C SER A 60 9.12 -5.24 25.50
N ASP A 61 9.19 -4.32 26.45
CA ASP A 61 10.16 -3.22 26.47
C ASP A 61 11.12 -3.43 27.64
N TYR A 62 12.36 -3.69 27.33
CA TYR A 62 13.39 -4.05 28.31
C TYR A 62 14.00 -2.83 29.00
N ILE A 63 14.07 -1.71 28.32
CA ILE A 63 14.69 -0.48 28.86
C ILE A 63 13.75 0.20 29.83
N ASN A 64 12.48 0.35 29.44
CA ASN A 64 11.50 1.05 30.26
C ASN A 64 10.83 0.14 31.29
N ARG A 65 11.22 -1.15 31.37
CA ARG A 65 10.67 -2.17 32.28
C ARG A 65 9.14 -2.24 32.24
N ILE A 66 8.58 -2.04 31.05
CA ILE A 66 7.14 -2.12 30.84
C ILE A 66 6.75 -3.59 30.86
N ALA A 67 5.70 -3.90 31.62
CA ALA A 67 5.15 -5.24 31.67
C ALA A 67 4.79 -5.73 30.25
N SER A 68 5.12 -6.98 29.96
CA SER A 68 4.82 -7.58 28.67
C SER A 68 3.34 -7.51 28.33
N ILE A 69 3.02 -6.97 27.17
CA ILE A 69 1.66 -6.83 26.67
C ILE A 69 1.40 -8.01 25.72
N LYS A 70 0.31 -8.71 25.97
CA LYS A 70 -0.14 -9.83 25.13
C LYS A 70 -1.43 -9.46 24.43
N ASN A 71 -1.43 -9.50 23.12
CA ASN A 71 -2.62 -9.31 22.30
C ASN A 71 -2.89 -10.59 21.52
N ARG A 72 -4.15 -11.01 21.49
CA ARG A 72 -4.63 -12.15 20.71
C ARG A 72 -5.70 -11.67 19.74
N TYR A 73 -5.49 -11.94 18.49
CA TYR A 73 -6.41 -11.63 17.40
C TYR A 73 -6.91 -12.94 16.78
N SER A 74 -8.22 -13.06 16.61
CA SER A 74 -8.78 -14.25 15.98
C SER A 74 -10.02 -13.88 15.16
N GLY A 75 -10.20 -14.56 14.04
CA GLY A 75 -11.33 -14.31 13.17
C GLY A 75 -11.51 -15.36 12.09
N LEU A 76 -12.71 -15.36 11.51
CA LEU A 76 -13.05 -16.14 10.33
C LEU A 76 -13.03 -15.22 9.11
N TYR A 77 -12.32 -15.64 8.06
CA TYR A 77 -12.08 -14.88 6.84
C TYR A 77 -12.57 -15.68 5.63
N PRO A 78 -13.88 -15.56 5.30
CA PRO A 78 -14.45 -16.17 4.11
C PRO A 78 -13.99 -15.44 2.85
N ASN A 79 -13.83 -16.21 1.77
CA ASN A 79 -13.71 -15.73 0.41
C ASN A 79 -14.65 -16.52 -0.50
N VAL A 80 -15.28 -15.83 -1.45
CA VAL A 80 -16.16 -16.44 -2.45
C VAL A 80 -15.84 -15.80 -3.78
N GLN A 81 -15.68 -16.63 -4.81
CA GLN A 81 -15.50 -16.17 -6.19
C GLN A 81 -16.43 -16.90 -7.11
N LEU A 82 -17.12 -16.14 -7.93
CA LEU A 82 -18.01 -16.63 -8.97
C LEU A 82 -17.51 -16.08 -10.30
N GLN A 83 -17.36 -16.93 -11.30
CA GLN A 83 -17.02 -16.52 -12.65
C GLN A 83 -18.03 -17.13 -13.62
N TYR A 84 -18.42 -16.35 -14.61
CA TYR A 84 -19.32 -16.82 -15.64
C TYR A 84 -18.90 -16.31 -17.02
N MET A 85 -18.67 -17.23 -17.94
CA MET A 85 -18.35 -16.94 -19.34
C MET A 85 -19.62 -16.63 -20.12
N LEU A 86 -19.82 -15.36 -20.48
CA LEU A 86 -20.99 -14.89 -21.23
C LEU A 86 -20.93 -15.35 -22.70
N ASN A 87 -19.78 -15.11 -23.35
CA ASN A 87 -19.60 -15.45 -24.74
C ASN A 87 -18.18 -16.04 -24.97
N PRO A 88 -18.08 -17.38 -25.19
CA PRO A 88 -16.79 -18.02 -25.42
C PRO A 88 -16.05 -17.51 -26.66
N LYS A 89 -16.74 -17.17 -27.73
CA LYS A 89 -16.12 -16.68 -28.97
C LYS A 89 -15.47 -15.30 -28.78
N LYS A 90 -16.09 -14.43 -28.00
CA LYS A 90 -15.57 -13.10 -27.66
C LYS A 90 -14.71 -13.11 -26.40
N GLN A 91 -14.59 -14.25 -25.74
CA GLN A 91 -13.94 -14.40 -24.43
C GLN A 91 -14.44 -13.36 -23.40
N SER A 92 -15.76 -13.06 -23.48
CA SER A 92 -16.37 -12.14 -22.53
C SER A 92 -16.97 -12.88 -21.35
N GLY A 93 -16.93 -12.26 -20.18
CA GLY A 93 -17.39 -12.88 -18.94
C GLY A 93 -17.52 -11.89 -17.79
N ILE A 94 -18.04 -12.39 -16.69
CA ILE A 94 -18.17 -11.65 -15.43
C ILE A 94 -17.50 -12.47 -14.34
N SER A 95 -16.76 -11.81 -13.45
CA SER A 95 -16.37 -12.38 -12.16
C SER A 95 -16.86 -11.49 -11.02
N ILE A 96 -17.34 -12.12 -9.95
CA ILE A 96 -17.73 -11.45 -8.71
C ILE A 96 -17.00 -12.15 -7.60
N ALA A 97 -16.28 -11.38 -6.77
CA ALA A 97 -15.56 -11.90 -5.61
C ALA A 97 -15.98 -11.13 -4.35
N TYR A 98 -16.17 -11.86 -3.26
CA TYR A 98 -16.30 -11.31 -1.92
C TYR A 98 -15.16 -11.82 -1.07
N ARG A 99 -14.61 -10.93 -0.23
CA ARG A 99 -13.56 -11.27 0.72
C ARG A 99 -13.70 -10.46 1.99
N ARG A 100 -13.52 -11.13 3.13
CA ARG A 100 -13.24 -10.47 4.40
C ARG A 100 -11.76 -10.56 4.68
N ASP A 101 -11.14 -9.43 5.04
CA ASP A 101 -9.72 -9.30 5.39
C ASP A 101 -9.57 -8.60 6.73
N TYR A 102 -8.37 -8.61 7.26
CA TYR A 102 -7.98 -7.83 8.43
C TYR A 102 -6.59 -7.20 8.24
N SER A 103 -6.30 -6.20 9.05
CA SER A 103 -4.97 -5.61 9.19
C SER A 103 -4.65 -5.48 10.66
N LEU A 104 -3.52 -6.02 11.09
CA LEU A 104 -3.05 -5.82 12.46
C LEU A 104 -2.50 -4.41 12.63
N PRO A 105 -2.62 -3.82 13.83
CA PRO A 105 -2.01 -2.55 14.14
C PRO A 105 -0.50 -2.57 13.91
N ASN A 106 0.05 -1.42 13.51
CA ASN A 106 1.51 -1.28 13.40
C ASN A 106 2.15 -1.52 14.77
N TYR A 107 3.24 -2.25 14.80
CA TYR A 107 3.94 -2.60 16.05
C TYR A 107 4.33 -1.38 16.90
N GLY A 108 4.78 -0.30 16.27
CA GLY A 108 5.11 0.95 16.97
C GLY A 108 3.92 1.59 17.69
N TYR A 109 2.68 1.21 17.33
CA TYR A 109 1.48 1.74 17.94
C TYR A 109 1.18 1.18 19.33
N TYR A 110 1.86 0.13 19.77
CA TYR A 110 1.67 -0.45 21.10
C TYR A 110 2.56 0.15 22.18
N SER A 111 3.61 0.88 21.80
CA SER A 111 4.57 1.42 22.76
C SER A 111 3.92 2.48 23.67
N PRO A 112 3.80 2.26 24.98
CA PRO A 112 3.27 3.24 25.90
C PRO A 112 4.29 4.33 26.25
N VAL A 113 5.46 4.32 25.62
CA VAL A 113 6.50 5.31 25.83
C VAL A 113 6.22 6.56 25.02
N ALA A 114 6.15 7.70 25.68
CA ALA A 114 5.99 8.99 25.02
C ALA A 114 7.26 9.32 24.19
N VAL A 115 7.06 9.62 22.90
CA VAL A 115 8.11 10.04 21.98
C VAL A 115 7.88 11.52 21.66
N TYR A 116 8.72 12.38 22.22
CA TYR A 116 8.63 13.83 22.02
C TYR A 116 9.18 14.21 20.64
N GLN A 117 8.40 14.98 19.90
CA GLN A 117 8.82 15.60 18.65
C GLN A 117 9.35 17.03 18.90
N ASN A 118 8.78 17.70 19.88
CA ASN A 118 9.20 18.98 20.45
C ASN A 118 8.59 19.13 21.87
N GLU A 119 8.82 20.29 22.50
CA GLU A 119 8.34 20.57 23.87
C GLU A 119 6.81 20.53 24.04
N LYS A 120 6.07 20.76 22.95
CA LYS A 120 4.59 20.85 22.96
C LYS A 120 3.90 19.71 22.22
N LEU A 121 4.66 18.76 21.68
CA LEU A 121 4.10 17.65 20.89
C LEU A 121 4.83 16.34 21.16
N TYR A 122 4.09 15.32 21.59
CA TYR A 122 4.59 13.95 21.68
C TYR A 122 3.60 12.94 21.08
N SER A 123 4.06 11.75 20.81
CA SER A 123 3.24 10.60 20.45
C SER A 123 3.34 9.51 21.50
N ILE A 124 2.24 8.80 21.75
CA ILE A 124 2.18 7.67 22.66
C ILE A 124 1.34 6.56 22.03
N GLY A 125 1.72 5.32 22.23
CA GLY A 125 0.97 4.19 21.67
C GLY A 125 -0.27 3.82 22.51
N ASN A 126 -1.00 2.83 22.01
CA ASN A 126 -2.20 2.31 22.63
C ASN A 126 -2.14 0.77 22.66
N GLN A 127 -2.14 0.22 23.86
CA GLN A 127 -2.03 -1.22 24.07
C GLN A 127 -3.32 -1.98 23.77
N ASN A 128 -4.46 -1.28 23.69
CA ASN A 128 -5.80 -1.85 23.54
C ASN A 128 -6.30 -1.81 22.08
N LEU A 129 -5.38 -1.70 21.12
CA LEU A 129 -5.77 -1.67 19.72
C LEU A 129 -6.31 -3.03 19.28
N LYS A 130 -7.40 -2.96 18.50
CA LYS A 130 -8.00 -4.08 17.79
C LYS A 130 -7.53 -4.10 16.34
N GLU A 131 -7.67 -5.24 15.70
CA GLU A 131 -7.47 -5.32 14.26
C GLU A 131 -8.48 -4.45 13.49
N GLU A 132 -8.03 -3.88 12.40
CA GLU A 132 -8.91 -3.30 11.39
C GLU A 132 -9.53 -4.45 10.58
N THR A 133 -10.82 -4.40 10.32
CA THR A 133 -11.51 -5.41 9.52
C THR A 133 -12.08 -4.80 8.25
N PHE A 134 -12.01 -5.56 7.17
CA PHE A 134 -12.44 -5.11 5.85
C PHE A 134 -13.35 -6.13 5.19
N HIS A 135 -14.39 -5.66 4.53
CA HIS A 135 -15.24 -6.42 3.62
C HIS A 135 -15.09 -5.83 2.23
N SER A 136 -14.83 -6.66 1.25
CA SER A 136 -14.58 -6.25 -0.12
C SER A 136 -15.44 -7.07 -1.09
N VAL A 137 -16.18 -6.39 -1.94
CA VAL A 137 -16.87 -6.98 -3.10
C VAL A 137 -16.23 -6.40 -4.34
N GLU A 138 -15.78 -7.26 -5.24
CA GLU A 138 -15.22 -6.86 -6.53
C GLU A 138 -15.98 -7.53 -7.66
N ALA A 139 -16.39 -6.76 -8.66
CA ALA A 139 -16.98 -7.23 -9.89
C ALA A 139 -16.09 -6.83 -11.08
N ASN A 140 -15.74 -7.79 -11.92
CA ASN A 140 -15.00 -7.58 -13.15
C ASN A 140 -15.88 -7.99 -14.33
N TYR A 141 -16.03 -7.11 -15.30
CA TYR A 141 -16.62 -7.40 -16.59
C TYR A 141 -15.54 -7.44 -17.66
N TYR A 142 -15.25 -8.63 -18.13
CA TYR A 142 -14.35 -8.88 -19.26
C TYR A 142 -15.16 -8.67 -20.54
N ILE A 143 -15.00 -7.51 -21.15
CA ILE A 143 -15.72 -7.15 -22.40
C ILE A 143 -15.21 -8.04 -23.54
N ASN A 144 -13.91 -8.20 -23.58
CA ASN A 144 -13.11 -9.10 -24.45
C ASN A 144 -11.73 -9.26 -23.82
N PRO A 145 -10.76 -10.00 -24.42
CA PRO A 145 -9.42 -10.17 -23.88
C PRO A 145 -8.64 -8.89 -23.59
N ASN A 146 -9.00 -7.81 -24.28
CA ASN A 146 -8.28 -6.54 -24.19
C ASN A 146 -8.85 -5.56 -23.16
N TRP A 147 -10.16 -5.62 -22.89
CA TRP A 147 -10.87 -4.63 -22.08
C TRP A 147 -11.49 -5.25 -20.85
N ILE A 148 -11.18 -4.66 -19.70
CA ILE A 148 -11.74 -5.06 -18.41
C ILE A 148 -12.28 -3.83 -17.69
N LEU A 149 -13.55 -3.89 -17.33
CA LEU A 149 -14.19 -2.94 -16.42
C LEU A 149 -14.23 -3.57 -15.02
N THR A 150 -13.67 -2.90 -14.04
CA THR A 150 -13.66 -3.34 -12.64
C THR A 150 -14.44 -2.36 -11.77
N TYR A 151 -15.28 -2.88 -10.90
CA TYR A 151 -15.86 -2.14 -9.78
C TYR A 151 -15.53 -2.85 -8.47
N ARG A 152 -15.05 -2.11 -7.46
CA ARG A 152 -14.81 -2.62 -6.11
C ARG A 152 -15.44 -1.72 -5.08
N LEU A 153 -16.17 -2.34 -4.16
CA LEU A 153 -16.65 -1.75 -2.92
C LEU A 153 -15.87 -2.35 -1.76
N LYS A 154 -15.22 -1.51 -0.96
CA LYS A 154 -14.51 -1.93 0.25
C LYS A 154 -15.01 -1.12 1.43
N SER A 155 -15.53 -1.80 2.46
CA SER A 155 -15.86 -1.19 3.75
C SER A 155 -14.86 -1.62 4.81
N GLY A 156 -14.48 -0.69 5.69
CA GLY A 156 -13.57 -0.95 6.80
C GLY A 156 -14.21 -0.55 8.13
N ALA A 157 -13.95 -1.34 9.15
CA ALA A 157 -14.33 -1.06 10.53
C ALA A 157 -13.11 -1.15 11.45
N ASN A 158 -13.19 -0.52 12.61
CA ASN A 158 -12.09 -0.39 13.56
C ASN A 158 -10.84 0.29 12.96
N ILE A 159 -11.04 1.19 12.00
CA ILE A 159 -9.92 1.88 11.35
C ILE A 159 -9.14 2.67 12.39
N ILE A 160 -7.82 2.50 12.36
CA ILE A 160 -6.92 3.14 13.31
C ILE A 160 -6.53 4.51 12.78
N HIS A 161 -6.89 5.54 13.53
CA HIS A 161 -6.46 6.91 13.29
C HIS A 161 -5.54 7.38 14.40
N LEU A 162 -4.54 8.19 14.06
CA LEU A 162 -3.77 8.95 15.02
C LEU A 162 -4.61 10.18 15.42
N LEU A 163 -5.20 10.13 16.61
CA LEU A 163 -5.98 11.23 17.14
C LEU A 163 -5.10 12.12 18.00
N ALA A 164 -5.32 13.43 17.87
CA ALA A 164 -4.66 14.44 18.69
C ALA A 164 -5.48 14.69 19.95
N HIS A 165 -4.83 14.70 21.09
CA HIS A 165 -5.40 14.96 22.39
C HIS A 165 -4.61 16.05 23.09
N GLN A 166 -5.29 16.83 23.92
CA GLN A 166 -4.64 17.78 24.81
C GLN A 166 -4.14 17.03 26.06
N ASP A 167 -2.91 17.32 26.49
CA ASP A 167 -2.38 16.69 27.69
C ASP A 167 -3.15 17.17 28.94
N PRO A 168 -3.71 16.26 29.75
CA PRO A 168 -4.50 16.63 30.91
C PRO A 168 -3.76 17.44 32.00
N MET A 169 -2.42 17.26 32.05
CA MET A 169 -1.58 17.94 33.06
C MET A 169 -0.94 19.22 32.51
N GLN A 170 -0.80 19.32 31.18
CA GLN A 170 -0.17 20.45 30.51
C GLN A 170 -1.03 20.90 29.33
N PRO A 171 -1.96 21.83 29.51
CA PRO A 171 -2.91 22.25 28.48
C PRO A 171 -2.28 22.81 27.21
N ASP A 172 -1.04 23.27 27.26
CA ASP A 172 -0.28 23.74 26.10
C ASP A 172 0.41 22.62 25.31
N VAL A 173 0.32 21.39 25.80
CA VAL A 173 0.94 20.22 25.19
C VAL A 173 -0.12 19.36 24.52
N VAL A 174 0.17 18.90 23.32
CA VAL A 174 -0.67 17.98 22.53
C VAL A 174 0.03 16.66 22.40
N TYR A 175 -0.71 15.57 22.47
CA TYR A 175 -0.18 14.26 22.10
C TYR A 175 -1.03 13.58 21.05
N THR A 176 -0.40 12.73 20.24
CA THR A 176 -1.07 11.87 19.29
C THR A 176 -1.08 10.44 19.78
N ARG A 177 -2.23 9.77 19.62
CA ARG A 177 -2.45 8.38 20.03
C ARG A 177 -3.21 7.62 18.96
N PRO A 178 -2.79 6.39 18.61
CA PRO A 178 -3.55 5.53 17.72
C PRO A 178 -4.81 4.98 18.40
N GLU A 179 -5.95 5.09 17.75
CA GLU A 179 -7.24 4.61 18.28
C GLU A 179 -8.09 3.97 17.17
N ASN A 180 -8.78 2.86 17.50
CA ASN A 180 -9.79 2.26 16.64
C ASN A 180 -11.08 3.09 16.65
N SER A 181 -11.05 4.23 16.01
CA SER A 181 -12.11 5.23 16.08
C SER A 181 -12.89 5.39 14.77
N GLY A 182 -12.49 4.67 13.72
CA GLY A 182 -12.96 4.98 12.39
C GLY A 182 -13.67 3.86 11.66
N THR A 183 -14.38 4.30 10.62
CA THR A 183 -14.90 3.45 9.54
C THR A 183 -14.49 4.04 8.21
N SER A 184 -14.38 3.20 7.18
CA SER A 184 -14.12 3.64 5.82
C SER A 184 -15.05 2.95 4.82
N LEU A 185 -15.43 3.67 3.77
CA LEU A 185 -16.16 3.13 2.63
C LEU A 185 -15.48 3.63 1.36
N GLN A 186 -15.00 2.70 0.55
CA GLN A 186 -14.28 3.01 -0.69
C GLN A 186 -14.98 2.39 -1.88
N HIS A 187 -15.28 3.22 -2.87
CA HIS A 187 -15.68 2.83 -4.22
C HIS A 187 -14.50 2.99 -5.15
N TYR A 188 -14.24 2.00 -5.95
CA TYR A 188 -13.20 2.01 -6.97
C TYR A 188 -13.77 1.50 -8.27
N THR A 189 -13.62 2.28 -9.34
CA THR A 189 -14.00 1.89 -10.69
C THR A 189 -12.80 2.08 -11.60
N SER A 190 -12.48 1.09 -12.43
CA SER A 190 -11.40 1.23 -13.41
C SER A 190 -11.75 0.59 -14.74
N LEU A 191 -11.24 1.19 -15.80
CA LEU A 191 -11.22 0.63 -17.14
C LEU A 191 -9.77 0.37 -17.53
N SER A 192 -9.48 -0.89 -17.86
CA SER A 192 -8.15 -1.33 -18.30
C SER A 192 -8.18 -1.78 -19.76
N TYR A 193 -7.17 -1.41 -20.50
CA TYR A 193 -6.95 -1.85 -21.88
C TYR A 193 -5.54 -2.39 -22.04
N THR A 194 -5.43 -3.65 -22.47
CA THR A 194 -4.15 -4.31 -22.75
C THR A 194 -4.22 -4.96 -24.14
N ALA A 195 -3.30 -4.63 -25.00
CA ALA A 195 -3.26 -5.19 -26.36
C ALA A 195 -1.85 -5.23 -26.93
N SER A 196 -1.63 -6.20 -27.84
CA SER A 196 -0.60 -6.12 -28.86
C SER A 196 -1.21 -5.43 -30.07
N VAL A 197 -0.95 -4.12 -30.21
CA VAL A 197 -1.51 -3.29 -31.29
C VAL A 197 -0.90 -3.68 -32.62
N SER A 198 0.37 -4.08 -32.60
CA SER A 198 1.12 -4.60 -33.71
C SER A 198 2.27 -5.50 -33.23
N ASP A 199 3.02 -6.12 -34.16
CA ASP A 199 4.17 -6.94 -33.79
C ASP A 199 5.27 -6.17 -33.07
N PHE A 200 5.32 -4.86 -33.26
CA PHE A 200 6.32 -4.01 -32.63
C PHE A 200 5.78 -3.19 -31.42
N TRP A 201 4.46 -3.13 -31.20
CA TRP A 201 3.86 -2.28 -30.17
C TRP A 201 2.87 -3.03 -29.28
N GLN A 202 3.16 -3.06 -27.98
CA GLN A 202 2.28 -3.53 -26.92
C GLN A 202 1.91 -2.37 -25.99
N THR A 203 0.67 -2.35 -25.55
CA THR A 203 0.15 -1.29 -24.68
C THR A 203 -0.61 -1.87 -23.49
N ASN A 204 -0.46 -1.25 -22.32
CA ASN A 204 -1.23 -1.53 -21.13
C ASN A 204 -1.61 -0.19 -20.47
N ASN A 205 -2.90 0.10 -20.46
CA ASN A 205 -3.43 1.36 -19.97
C ASN A 205 -4.53 1.09 -18.95
N ARG A 206 -4.60 1.92 -17.93
CA ARG A 206 -5.67 1.92 -16.94
C ARG A 206 -6.03 3.35 -16.56
N VAL A 207 -7.32 3.62 -16.48
CA VAL A 207 -7.87 4.81 -15.86
C VAL A 207 -8.78 4.35 -14.73
N PHE A 208 -8.74 5.02 -13.59
CA PHE A 208 -9.58 4.69 -12.47
C PHE A 208 -10.11 5.93 -11.75
N VAL A 209 -11.28 5.79 -11.18
CA VAL A 209 -11.86 6.74 -10.22
C VAL A 209 -11.96 6.02 -8.88
N ARG A 210 -11.56 6.70 -7.83
CA ARG A 210 -11.74 6.25 -6.45
C ARG A 210 -12.52 7.32 -5.69
N HIS A 211 -13.52 6.87 -4.94
CA HIS A 211 -14.26 7.70 -3.99
C HIS A 211 -14.14 7.05 -2.62
N ASN A 212 -13.65 7.79 -1.63
CA ASN A 212 -13.44 7.32 -0.28
C ASN A 212 -14.20 8.19 0.71
N THR A 213 -14.93 7.57 1.63
CA THR A 213 -15.54 8.22 2.78
C THR A 213 -14.93 7.63 4.04
N GLU A 214 -14.29 8.47 4.84
CA GLU A 214 -13.68 8.12 6.12
C GLU A 214 -14.42 8.83 7.23
N LYS A 215 -14.72 8.10 8.31
CA LYS A 215 -15.42 8.63 9.48
C LYS A 215 -14.60 8.34 10.74
N SER A 216 -14.53 9.33 11.61
CA SER A 216 -13.99 9.27 12.97
C SER A 216 -14.90 10.10 13.87
N PRO A 217 -14.86 9.98 15.21
CA PRO A 217 -15.66 10.82 16.09
C PRO A 217 -15.55 12.30 15.73
N GLY A 218 -16.69 12.94 15.52
CA GLY A 218 -16.79 14.37 15.20
C GLY A 218 -16.34 14.78 13.78
N LYS A 219 -15.83 13.85 12.94
CA LYS A 219 -15.30 14.20 11.62
C LYS A 219 -15.66 13.17 10.55
N THR A 220 -16.10 13.65 9.41
CA THR A 220 -16.32 12.84 8.22
C THR A 220 -15.67 13.53 7.03
N ILE A 221 -14.89 12.81 6.26
CA ILE A 221 -14.31 13.31 5.00
C ILE A 221 -14.73 12.38 3.86
N SER A 222 -15.15 12.99 2.77
CA SER A 222 -15.43 12.32 1.51
C SER A 222 -14.60 12.96 0.42
N SER A 223 -13.89 12.14 -0.36
CA SER A 223 -12.97 12.59 -1.40
C SER A 223 -13.04 11.66 -2.61
N ALA A 224 -13.01 12.25 -3.79
CA ALA A 224 -12.92 11.52 -5.04
C ALA A 224 -11.68 11.96 -5.80
N TRP A 225 -10.99 11.02 -6.44
CA TRP A 225 -9.84 11.30 -7.28
C TRP A 225 -9.75 10.37 -8.48
N LEU A 226 -9.14 10.87 -9.52
CA LEU A 226 -8.86 10.18 -10.77
C LEU A 226 -7.40 9.75 -10.77
N GLY A 227 -7.13 8.54 -11.23
CA GLY A 227 -5.77 8.07 -11.47
C GLY A 227 -5.65 7.37 -12.82
N TRP A 228 -4.43 7.30 -13.32
CA TRP A 228 -4.12 6.65 -14.58
C TRP A 228 -2.75 5.97 -14.54
N SER A 229 -2.61 4.96 -15.34
CA SER A 229 -1.31 4.35 -15.67
C SER A 229 -1.30 3.96 -17.15
N ALA A 230 -0.18 4.16 -17.80
CA ALA A 230 0.04 3.77 -19.19
C ALA A 230 1.45 3.19 -19.31
N THR A 231 1.57 2.01 -19.91
CA THR A 231 2.86 1.40 -20.27
C THR A 231 2.84 1.07 -21.74
N GLN A 232 3.80 1.59 -22.47
CA GLN A 232 4.00 1.37 -23.88
C GLN A 232 5.32 0.63 -24.10
N GLN A 233 5.27 -0.50 -24.77
CA GLN A 233 6.44 -1.30 -25.10
C GLN A 233 6.59 -1.38 -26.61
N PHE A 234 7.74 -0.95 -27.09
CA PHE A 234 8.07 -0.96 -28.50
C PHE A 234 9.23 -1.93 -28.75
N ARG A 235 9.02 -2.92 -29.60
CA ARG A 235 10.07 -3.80 -30.11
C ARG A 235 10.73 -3.12 -31.31
N LEU A 236 11.87 -2.51 -31.10
CA LEU A 236 12.59 -1.79 -32.17
C LEU A 236 13.33 -2.73 -33.10
N SER A 237 13.76 -3.89 -32.58
CA SER A 237 14.37 -4.98 -33.34
C SER A 237 14.16 -6.32 -32.64
N LYS A 238 14.74 -7.41 -33.17
CA LYS A 238 14.73 -8.72 -32.47
C LYS A 238 15.47 -8.69 -31.14
N THR A 239 16.39 -7.74 -30.97
CA THR A 239 17.29 -7.67 -29.81
C THR A 239 17.16 -6.37 -29.00
N MET A 240 16.31 -5.43 -29.41
CA MET A 240 16.18 -4.14 -28.77
C MET A 240 14.73 -3.70 -28.62
N GLY A 241 14.39 -3.11 -27.49
CA GLY A 241 13.09 -2.50 -27.26
C GLY A 241 13.15 -1.28 -26.34
N LEU A 242 12.07 -0.50 -26.41
CA LEU A 242 11.83 0.70 -25.62
C LEU A 242 10.58 0.50 -24.77
N THR A 243 10.64 0.89 -23.53
CA THR A 243 9.49 0.95 -22.61
C THR A 243 9.31 2.38 -22.14
N LEU A 244 8.08 2.88 -22.25
CA LEU A 244 7.65 4.15 -21.65
C LEU A 244 6.55 3.83 -20.65
N SER A 245 6.66 4.35 -19.43
CA SER A 245 5.65 4.17 -18.39
C SER A 245 5.29 5.50 -17.77
N ALA A 246 4.00 5.82 -17.77
CA ALA A 246 3.46 7.01 -17.15
C ALA A 246 2.42 6.62 -16.10
N THR A 247 2.48 7.25 -14.94
CA THR A 247 1.46 7.10 -13.89
C THR A 247 1.11 8.47 -13.33
N GLY A 248 -0.10 8.60 -12.83
CA GLY A 248 -0.50 9.82 -12.16
C GLY A 248 -1.84 9.69 -11.45
N GLN A 249 -2.10 10.63 -10.55
CA GLN A 249 -3.40 10.80 -9.93
C GLN A 249 -3.62 12.25 -9.49
N THR A 250 -4.88 12.66 -9.47
CA THR A 250 -5.29 13.97 -8.94
C THR A 250 -5.16 14.00 -7.42
N ALA A 251 -5.34 15.18 -6.84
CA ALA A 251 -5.29 15.33 -5.39
C ALA A 251 -6.32 14.45 -4.68
N GLU A 252 -5.96 13.96 -3.49
CA GLU A 252 -6.80 13.13 -2.62
C GLU A 252 -6.81 13.68 -1.20
N LYS A 253 -7.92 13.49 -0.47
CA LYS A 253 -8.08 13.93 0.90
C LYS A 253 -8.43 12.75 1.79
N HIS A 254 -7.79 12.71 2.95
CA HIS A 254 -8.00 11.76 4.03
C HIS A 254 -8.30 12.47 5.34
N LEU A 255 -8.77 11.75 6.36
CA LEU A 255 -9.01 12.35 7.68
C LEU A 255 -7.76 13.00 8.28
N SER A 256 -6.60 12.41 8.06
CA SER A 256 -5.33 12.82 8.65
C SER A 256 -4.49 13.71 7.74
N HIS A 257 -4.71 13.69 6.42
CA HIS A 257 -3.84 14.40 5.46
C HIS A 257 -4.49 14.60 4.09
N GLU A 258 -3.96 15.54 3.35
CA GLU A 258 -4.25 15.75 1.93
C GLU A 258 -2.98 15.51 1.13
N VAL A 259 -3.08 14.84 -0.02
CA VAL A 259 -1.98 14.65 -0.95
C VAL A 259 -2.33 15.34 -2.26
N GLY A 260 -1.46 16.20 -2.74
CA GLY A 260 -1.63 16.92 -4.01
C GLY A 260 -1.52 16.03 -5.24
N LEU A 261 -1.71 16.62 -6.40
CA LEU A 261 -1.47 15.97 -7.69
C LEU A 261 -0.09 15.34 -7.72
N ARG A 262 0.00 14.11 -8.23
CA ARG A 262 1.27 13.40 -8.45
C ARG A 262 1.26 12.69 -9.80
N TYR A 263 2.39 12.78 -10.49
CA TYR A 263 2.62 12.06 -11.74
C TYR A 263 4.11 11.81 -11.95
N ASN A 264 4.41 10.74 -12.69
CA ASN A 264 5.74 10.45 -13.16
C ASN A 264 5.72 9.82 -14.56
N LEU A 265 6.82 10.00 -15.27
CA LEU A 265 7.13 9.34 -16.53
C LEU A 265 8.50 8.68 -16.39
N ASP A 266 8.56 7.42 -16.75
CA ASP A 266 9.77 6.61 -16.80
C ASP A 266 10.04 6.15 -18.24
N ALA A 267 11.29 5.98 -18.60
CA ALA A 267 11.70 5.44 -19.89
C ALA A 267 12.81 4.40 -19.71
N GLY A 268 12.80 3.36 -20.51
CA GLY A 268 13.80 2.31 -20.46
C GLY A 268 14.06 1.70 -21.83
N VAL A 269 15.32 1.39 -22.11
CA VAL A 269 15.75 0.65 -23.31
C VAL A 269 16.37 -0.66 -22.84
N TYR A 270 15.97 -1.74 -23.44
CA TYR A 270 16.61 -3.03 -23.24
C TYR A 270 17.28 -3.49 -24.54
N MET A 271 18.41 -4.17 -24.39
CA MET A 271 19.16 -4.78 -25.47
C MET A 271 19.57 -6.20 -25.06
N SER A 272 19.37 -7.16 -26.00
CA SER A 272 19.84 -8.52 -25.85
C SER A 272 20.90 -8.79 -26.93
N LEU A 273 22.09 -9.17 -26.52
CA LEU A 273 23.26 -9.35 -27.36
C LEU A 273 23.81 -10.77 -27.20
N LEU A 274 24.70 -11.19 -28.12
CA LEU A 274 25.39 -12.46 -28.04
C LEU A 274 24.45 -13.67 -27.91
N ASN A 275 23.40 -13.72 -28.75
CA ASN A 275 22.35 -14.75 -28.70
C ASN A 275 21.72 -14.88 -27.31
N ASP A 276 21.25 -13.74 -26.77
CA ASP A 276 20.61 -13.61 -25.47
C ASP A 276 21.50 -13.89 -24.23
N ARG A 277 22.81 -14.04 -24.44
CA ARG A 277 23.74 -14.23 -23.32
C ARG A 277 24.02 -12.94 -22.54
N LEU A 278 23.99 -11.81 -23.21
CA LEU A 278 24.21 -10.50 -22.57
C LEU A 278 22.96 -9.65 -22.70
N GLN A 279 22.36 -9.29 -21.57
CA GLN A 279 21.22 -8.39 -21.51
C GLN A 279 21.65 -7.08 -20.85
N ILE A 280 21.38 -5.97 -21.52
CA ILE A 280 21.64 -4.61 -21.02
C ILE A 280 20.31 -3.89 -20.92
N ASN A 281 19.99 -3.36 -19.72
CA ASN A 281 18.82 -2.53 -19.49
C ASN A 281 19.29 -1.18 -18.98
N LEU A 282 18.97 -0.14 -19.73
CA LEU A 282 19.18 1.25 -19.34
C LEU A 282 17.82 1.91 -19.13
N GLY A 283 17.55 2.37 -17.93
CA GLY A 283 16.28 3.00 -17.58
C GLY A 283 16.45 4.27 -16.78
N THR A 284 15.50 5.17 -16.95
CA THR A 284 15.35 6.36 -16.12
C THR A 284 14.11 6.20 -15.25
N LEU A 285 14.24 6.50 -13.97
CA LEU A 285 13.12 6.64 -13.05
C LEU A 285 12.88 8.12 -12.79
N ASN A 286 11.61 8.52 -12.80
CA ASN A 286 11.20 9.90 -12.56
C ASN A 286 11.81 10.89 -13.59
N LEU A 287 11.84 10.50 -14.87
CA LEU A 287 12.35 11.36 -15.96
C LEU A 287 11.59 12.69 -15.98
N ILE A 288 10.26 12.62 -15.87
CA ILE A 288 9.37 13.75 -15.64
C ILE A 288 8.50 13.40 -14.43
N HIS A 289 8.50 14.25 -13.41
CA HIS A 289 7.69 14.07 -12.22
C HIS A 289 7.39 15.42 -11.58
N ASN A 290 6.32 15.48 -10.81
CA ASN A 290 6.09 16.58 -9.88
C ASN A 290 6.42 16.11 -8.44
N ARG A 291 6.66 17.09 -7.57
CA ARG A 291 6.76 16.83 -6.13
C ARG A 291 5.36 16.86 -5.54
N ALA A 292 4.91 15.74 -5.02
CA ALA A 292 3.65 15.73 -4.28
C ALA A 292 3.83 16.50 -2.97
N VAL A 293 2.87 17.37 -2.69
CA VAL A 293 2.79 18.08 -1.42
C VAL A 293 1.79 17.33 -0.54
N MET A 294 2.21 16.93 0.63
CA MET A 294 1.37 16.33 1.65
C MET A 294 1.11 17.38 2.73
N ARG A 295 -0.17 17.65 3.01
CA ARG A 295 -0.61 18.55 4.07
C ARG A 295 -1.29 17.75 5.15
N VAL A 296 -0.80 17.86 6.37
CA VAL A 296 -1.42 17.28 7.56
C VAL A 296 -2.06 18.44 8.33
N LYS A 297 -3.38 18.40 8.48
CA LYS A 297 -4.12 19.40 9.24
C LYS A 297 -4.69 18.72 10.49
N THR A 298 -4.32 19.24 11.63
CA THR A 298 -4.95 18.92 12.91
C THR A 298 -5.67 20.17 13.43
N ASP A 299 -6.47 20.04 14.47
CA ASP A 299 -7.16 21.18 15.09
C ASP A 299 -6.16 22.20 15.71
N PHE A 300 -4.91 21.81 15.88
CA PHE A 300 -3.88 22.58 16.58
C PHE A 300 -2.69 22.98 15.69
N ALA A 301 -2.51 22.33 14.53
CA ALA A 301 -1.35 22.55 13.68
C ALA A 301 -1.62 22.20 12.22
N GLU A 302 -0.97 22.93 11.32
CA GLU A 302 -0.86 22.57 9.91
C GLU A 302 0.60 22.30 9.57
N LEU A 303 0.88 21.09 9.07
CA LEU A 303 2.19 20.67 8.61
C LEU A 303 2.16 20.42 7.12
N GLU A 304 3.00 21.12 6.37
CA GLU A 304 3.22 20.84 4.96
C GLU A 304 4.52 20.07 4.80
N ARG A 305 4.45 18.91 4.18
CA ARG A 305 5.59 18.09 3.80
C ARG A 305 5.63 17.96 2.28
N THR A 306 6.65 18.50 1.67
CA THR A 306 6.95 18.18 0.28
C THR A 306 7.59 16.81 0.22
N ASP A 307 7.01 15.91 -0.60
CA ASP A 307 7.62 14.62 -0.84
C ASP A 307 9.01 14.82 -1.46
N LEU A 308 10.02 14.37 -0.73
CA LEU A 308 11.41 14.33 -1.17
C LEU A 308 11.68 13.08 -2.03
N SER A 309 10.65 12.57 -2.69
CA SER A 309 10.75 11.41 -3.58
C SER A 309 12.01 11.48 -4.44
N PRO A 310 12.64 10.32 -4.67
CA PRO A 310 13.98 10.31 -5.23
C PRO A 310 14.02 11.07 -6.55
N ARG A 311 14.98 11.94 -6.64
CA ARG A 311 15.34 12.69 -7.84
C ARG A 311 15.44 11.73 -9.02
N ARG A 312 15.43 12.26 -10.24
CA ARG A 312 15.71 11.49 -11.47
C ARG A 312 16.87 10.53 -11.24
N ARG A 313 16.65 9.26 -11.54
CA ARG A 313 17.67 8.21 -11.39
C ARG A 313 17.90 7.55 -12.74
N LEU A 314 19.17 7.34 -13.04
CA LEU A 314 19.59 6.46 -14.14
C LEU A 314 19.90 5.10 -13.53
N LYS A 315 19.34 4.04 -14.10
CA LYS A 315 19.59 2.66 -13.70
C LYS A 315 20.16 1.90 -14.90
N LEU A 316 21.36 1.38 -14.73
CA LEU A 316 21.98 0.43 -15.67
C LEU A 316 21.98 -0.95 -15.02
N SER A 317 21.48 -1.94 -15.73
CA SER A 317 21.57 -3.36 -15.36
C SER A 317 22.22 -4.13 -16.50
N VAL A 318 23.24 -4.89 -16.19
CA VAL A 318 23.92 -5.78 -17.12
C VAL A 318 23.82 -7.19 -16.57
N THR A 319 23.20 -8.09 -17.34
CA THR A 319 23.00 -9.49 -16.95
C THR A 319 23.72 -10.38 -17.96
N TRP A 320 24.58 -11.25 -17.47
CA TRP A 320 25.24 -12.25 -18.29
C TRP A 320 24.72 -13.65 -17.93
N HIS A 321 24.21 -14.38 -18.92
CA HIS A 321 23.73 -15.75 -18.76
C HIS A 321 24.84 -16.73 -19.12
N PHE A 322 25.33 -17.44 -18.12
CA PHE A 322 26.27 -18.54 -18.32
C PHE A 322 25.48 -19.84 -18.52
N SER A 323 25.74 -20.54 -19.64
CA SER A 323 25.28 -21.91 -19.79
C SER A 323 26.52 -22.83 -19.71
N SER A 324 26.69 -23.47 -18.56
CA SER A 324 27.65 -24.58 -18.44
C SER A 324 26.83 -25.87 -18.29
N GLY A 325 26.84 -26.72 -19.31
CA GLY A 325 26.17 -28.01 -19.25
C GLY A 325 25.79 -28.50 -20.66
N ASP A 326 25.97 -29.80 -20.91
CA ASP A 326 25.54 -30.45 -22.13
C ASP A 326 24.01 -30.37 -22.28
N LYS A 327 23.58 -30.10 -23.51
CA LYS A 327 22.15 -30.18 -23.84
C LYS A 327 21.66 -31.59 -23.54
N ILE A 328 20.80 -31.71 -22.52
CA ILE A 328 20.08 -32.97 -22.27
C ILE A 328 19.28 -33.27 -23.53
N LYS A 329 19.72 -34.25 -24.32
CA LYS A 329 18.95 -34.82 -25.42
C LYS A 329 17.68 -35.41 -24.82
N ARG A 330 16.52 -34.78 -25.01
CA ARG A 330 15.25 -35.46 -24.80
C ARG A 330 15.18 -36.63 -25.75
N SER A 331 15.23 -37.84 -25.24
CA SER A 331 14.87 -39.03 -26.00
C SER A 331 13.42 -38.90 -26.45
N SER A 332 13.22 -38.93 -27.73
CA SER A 332 11.91 -39.03 -28.40
C SER A 332 11.15 -40.26 -27.98
#